data_f2cfe92f31e807ad2f626d67abd24242
#
_entry.id   f2cfe92f31e807ad2f626d67abd24242
#
_cell.length_a   1.000
_cell.length_b   1.000
_cell.length_c   1.000
_cell.angle_alpha   90.00
_cell.angle_beta   90.00
_cell.angle_gamma   90.00
#
_symmetry.space_group_name_H-M   'P 1'
#
loop_
_entity.id
_entity.type
_entity.pdbx_description
1 polymer ?
#
loop_
_entity_poly.entity_id
_entity_poly.type
_entity_poly.pdbx_seq_one_letter_code
_entity_poly.pdbx_strand_id
1 'polypeptide(L)'
;MKGNEWVSLENSKPNVTSVRYNLTLDPANKLTGSLLLYASSYSGLSKRKTYHDEASQSEYLKAYKSSKAGLNISNYTINNLTEPDKPFIETMDINIEDNIEEAGNLVYFAPLLFERTKENPFTLEERNFPVDFAYPFDENYSMVLDFPANYQLDKLPKSEKFALPNNGGSFSITYTNEGNKIAVLSKLSILKPVFSADEYYTLKELYKNIVRKQAEQVVFKKP
;
A
#
# COMPACT_ATOMS: atom_id res chain seq x y z
N MET A 1 5.82 -32.17 40.36
CA MET A 1 6.01 -32.13 38.90
C MET A 1 5.10 -31.01 38.41
N LYS A 2 5.64 -29.99 37.77
CA LYS A 2 4.79 -28.99 37.05
C LYS A 2 4.22 -29.70 35.81
N GLY A 3 2.90 -29.72 35.70
CA GLY A 3 2.22 -30.32 34.56
C GLY A 3 2.62 -29.61 33.26
N ASN A 4 2.59 -30.33 32.15
CA ASN A 4 2.78 -29.75 30.83
C ASN A 4 1.56 -28.86 30.55
N GLU A 5 1.81 -27.59 30.29
CA GLU A 5 0.78 -26.60 29.93
C GLU A 5 0.89 -26.26 28.47
N TRP A 6 -0.23 -26.30 27.77
CA TRP A 6 -0.26 -25.88 26.35
C TRP A 6 -0.17 -24.36 26.26
N VAL A 7 0.83 -23.86 25.54
CA VAL A 7 0.98 -22.43 25.24
C VAL A 7 0.54 -22.18 23.82
N SER A 8 -0.39 -21.24 23.62
CA SER A 8 -0.75 -20.79 22.26
C SER A 8 0.42 -20.02 21.67
N LEU A 9 0.81 -20.40 20.45
CA LEU A 9 1.81 -19.69 19.64
C LEU A 9 1.17 -18.70 18.67
N GLU A 10 -0.14 -18.48 18.76
CA GLU A 10 -0.84 -17.51 17.92
C GLU A 10 -0.33 -16.09 18.22
N ASN A 11 -0.03 -15.36 17.17
CA ASN A 11 0.35 -13.96 17.31
C ASN A 11 -0.87 -13.11 17.69
N SER A 12 -0.88 -12.63 18.91
CA SER A 12 -1.96 -11.75 19.42
C SER A 12 -1.91 -10.32 18.87
N LYS A 13 -0.80 -9.93 18.25
CA LYS A 13 -0.63 -8.58 17.70
C LYS A 13 -0.97 -8.61 16.20
N PRO A 14 -1.80 -7.67 15.71
CA PRO A 14 -2.09 -7.59 14.28
C PRO A 14 -0.81 -7.35 13.46
N ASN A 15 -0.67 -8.06 12.35
CA ASN A 15 0.37 -7.76 11.37
C ASN A 15 -0.15 -6.67 10.45
N VAL A 16 0.31 -5.44 10.62
CA VAL A 16 -0.17 -4.26 9.90
C VAL A 16 0.96 -3.59 9.15
N THR A 17 0.75 -3.33 7.88
CA THR A 17 1.52 -2.37 7.10
C THR A 17 0.65 -1.18 6.74
N SER A 18 1.22 0.03 6.81
CA SER A 18 0.54 1.23 6.38
C SER A 18 1.50 2.14 5.63
N VAL A 19 1.04 2.67 4.51
CA VAL A 19 1.75 3.65 3.70
C VAL A 19 0.90 4.90 3.60
N ARG A 20 1.48 6.04 3.95
CA ARG A 20 0.77 7.33 3.88
C ARG A 20 1.57 8.33 3.08
N TYR A 21 0.94 8.88 2.06
CA TYR A 21 1.44 10.00 1.28
C TYR A 21 0.64 11.27 1.59
N ASN A 22 1.34 12.39 1.83
CA ASN A 22 0.76 13.73 1.80
C ASN A 22 1.51 14.51 0.73
N LEU A 23 0.84 14.84 -0.36
CA LEU A 23 1.47 15.36 -1.58
C LEU A 23 0.82 16.65 -2.04
N THR A 24 1.61 17.46 -2.71
CA THR A 24 1.17 18.62 -3.50
C THR A 24 1.60 18.41 -4.95
N LEU A 25 0.67 18.53 -5.87
CA LEU A 25 0.92 18.57 -7.30
C LEU A 25 1.16 20.02 -7.71
N ASP A 26 2.29 20.29 -8.33
CA ASP A 26 2.57 21.61 -8.89
C ASP A 26 2.15 21.72 -10.37
N PRO A 27 2.09 22.95 -10.94
CA PRO A 27 1.76 23.14 -12.35
C PRO A 27 2.76 22.53 -13.35
N ALA A 28 3.96 22.16 -12.90
CA ALA A 28 4.97 21.46 -13.68
C ALA A 28 4.85 19.93 -13.57
N ASN A 29 3.75 19.43 -12.98
CA ASN A 29 3.45 18.01 -12.75
C ASN A 29 4.43 17.26 -11.84
N LYS A 30 5.08 17.98 -10.96
CA LYS A 30 5.88 17.37 -9.89
C LYS A 30 5.02 17.16 -8.65
N LEU A 31 5.21 16.03 -8.00
CA LEU A 31 4.59 15.72 -6.71
C LEU A 31 5.64 15.91 -5.62
N THR A 32 5.37 16.76 -4.68
CA THR A 32 6.25 16.98 -3.51
C THR A 32 5.49 16.75 -2.22
N GLY A 33 6.18 16.29 -1.18
CA GLY A 33 5.54 16.11 0.12
C GLY A 33 6.22 15.08 1.00
N SER A 34 5.42 14.34 1.77
CA SER A 34 5.92 13.39 2.74
C SER A 34 5.37 11.98 2.52
N LEU A 35 6.19 11.00 2.89
CA LEU A 35 5.87 9.59 2.93
C LEU A 35 6.13 9.06 4.34
N LEU A 36 5.13 8.37 4.91
CA LEU A 36 5.27 7.63 6.16
C LEU A 36 4.98 6.16 5.89
N LEU A 37 5.91 5.32 6.31
CA LEU A 37 5.77 3.85 6.32
C LEU A 37 5.67 3.38 7.77
N TYR A 38 4.71 2.51 8.03
CA TYR A 38 4.50 1.86 9.32
C TYR A 38 4.42 0.35 9.11
N ALA A 39 5.15 -0.41 9.90
CA ALA A 39 5.09 -1.87 9.87
C ALA A 39 5.16 -2.44 11.29
N SER A 40 4.19 -3.28 11.66
CA SER A 40 4.14 -3.94 12.96
C SER A 40 4.42 -5.44 12.84
N SER A 41 4.66 -6.09 13.96
CA SER A 41 4.78 -7.55 14.05
C SER A 41 5.77 -8.12 13.03
N TYR A 42 5.40 -9.16 12.27
CA TYR A 42 6.26 -9.80 11.25
C TYR A 42 6.67 -8.85 10.13
N SER A 43 5.79 -7.95 9.71
CA SER A 43 6.15 -6.93 8.70
C SER A 43 7.20 -5.98 9.24
N GLY A 44 7.13 -5.60 10.51
CA GLY A 44 8.17 -4.79 11.18
C GLY A 44 9.52 -5.50 11.27
N LEU A 45 9.50 -6.81 11.58
CA LEU A 45 10.72 -7.63 11.58
C LEU A 45 11.34 -7.74 10.18
N SER A 46 10.49 -7.99 9.18
CA SER A 46 10.94 -8.05 7.77
C SER A 46 11.59 -6.75 7.33
N LYS A 47 10.99 -5.59 7.66
CA LYS A 47 11.56 -4.28 7.32
C LYS A 47 12.91 -4.04 7.99
N ARG A 48 13.05 -4.38 9.29
CA ARG A 48 14.34 -4.30 10.00
C ARG A 48 15.40 -5.17 9.34
N LYS A 49 15.03 -6.42 9.00
CA LYS A 49 15.94 -7.31 8.31
C LYS A 49 16.41 -6.70 6.99
N THR A 50 15.49 -6.24 6.14
CA THR A 50 15.83 -5.58 4.86
C THR A 50 16.78 -4.39 5.07
N TYR A 51 16.56 -3.58 6.11
CA TYR A 51 17.45 -2.46 6.42
C TYR A 51 18.84 -2.93 6.86
N HIS A 52 18.92 -3.97 7.69
CA HIS A 52 20.19 -4.50 8.20
C HIS A 52 20.97 -5.35 7.18
N ASP A 53 20.30 -5.87 6.17
CA ASP A 53 20.95 -6.61 5.07
C ASP A 53 21.75 -5.66 4.15
N GLU A 54 21.50 -4.37 4.20
CA GLU A 54 22.22 -3.36 3.43
C GLU A 54 23.44 -2.82 4.20
N ALA A 55 24.51 -2.48 3.48
CA ALA A 55 25.77 -2.04 4.06
C ALA A 55 25.68 -0.66 4.74
N SER A 56 24.70 0.15 4.34
CA SER A 56 24.48 1.51 4.88
C SER A 56 23.08 2.00 4.58
N GLN A 57 22.65 3.06 5.29
CA GLN A 57 21.40 3.77 4.98
C GLN A 57 21.35 4.25 3.51
N SER A 58 22.48 4.68 2.96
CA SER A 58 22.56 5.12 1.56
C SER A 58 22.25 3.99 0.59
N GLU A 59 22.80 2.79 0.81
CA GLU A 59 22.52 1.62 -0.03
C GLU A 59 21.06 1.14 0.16
N TYR A 60 20.55 1.16 1.38
CA TYR A 60 19.13 0.88 1.64
C TYR A 60 18.21 1.81 0.86
N LEU A 61 18.44 3.13 0.90
CA LEU A 61 17.63 4.10 0.17
C LEU A 61 17.79 3.97 -1.36
N LYS A 62 18.97 3.59 -1.82
CA LYS A 62 19.21 3.30 -3.23
C LYS A 62 18.42 2.06 -3.68
N ALA A 63 18.46 0.97 -2.91
CA ALA A 63 17.67 -0.23 -3.15
C ALA A 63 16.16 0.07 -3.10
N TYR A 64 15.71 0.83 -2.10
CA TYR A 64 14.31 1.25 -1.96
C TYR A 64 13.79 2.02 -3.18
N LYS A 65 14.61 2.90 -3.77
CA LYS A 65 14.25 3.70 -4.95
C LYS A 65 14.32 2.92 -6.27
N SER A 66 15.06 1.81 -6.32
CA SER A 66 15.39 1.12 -7.59
C SER A 66 14.16 0.69 -8.41
N SER A 67 13.03 0.39 -7.75
CA SER A 67 11.77 -0.01 -8.38
C SER A 67 10.73 1.13 -8.47
N LYS A 68 11.13 2.37 -8.10
CA LYS A 68 10.24 3.53 -7.98
C LYS A 68 10.78 4.68 -8.85
N ALA A 69 10.51 4.59 -10.15
CA ALA A 69 10.97 5.60 -11.11
C ALA A 69 10.53 7.01 -10.70
N GLY A 70 11.43 7.97 -10.83
CA GLY A 70 11.19 9.37 -10.49
C GLY A 70 11.18 9.70 -9.00
N LEU A 71 11.28 8.72 -8.09
CA LEU A 71 11.28 8.97 -6.65
C LEU A 71 12.63 9.53 -6.17
N ASN A 72 12.63 10.73 -5.63
CA ASN A 72 13.73 11.34 -4.90
C ASN A 72 13.37 11.47 -3.42
N ILE A 73 14.32 11.15 -2.55
CA ILE A 73 14.15 11.17 -1.09
C ILE A 73 15.14 12.17 -0.50
N SER A 74 14.63 13.04 0.35
CA SER A 74 15.38 13.89 1.27
C SER A 74 14.83 13.70 2.69
N ASN A 75 15.60 14.06 3.71
CA ASN A 75 15.17 14.00 5.12
C ASN A 75 14.57 12.64 5.51
N TYR A 76 15.40 11.61 5.54
CA TYR A 76 15.00 10.28 5.93
C TYR A 76 15.23 10.00 7.41
N THR A 77 14.22 9.46 8.09
CA THR A 77 14.32 9.04 9.50
C THR A 77 13.71 7.67 9.72
N ILE A 78 14.29 6.92 10.65
CA ILE A 78 13.74 5.65 11.15
C ILE A 78 13.48 5.77 12.65
N ASN A 79 12.33 5.27 13.10
CA ASN A 79 12.04 5.10 14.52
C ASN A 79 11.91 3.61 14.85
N ASN A 80 12.32 3.25 16.07
CA ASN A 80 12.23 1.90 16.63
C ASN A 80 13.03 0.83 15.84
N LEU A 81 14.14 1.20 15.21
CA LEU A 81 14.96 0.27 14.45
C LEU A 81 15.44 -0.92 15.30
N THR A 82 15.86 -0.66 16.54
CA THR A 82 16.40 -1.65 17.49
C THR A 82 15.38 -2.18 18.50
N GLU A 83 14.11 -1.80 18.36
CA GLU A 83 13.06 -2.13 19.31
C GLU A 83 12.01 -3.06 18.65
N PRO A 84 12.22 -4.38 18.63
CA PRO A 84 11.39 -5.33 17.86
C PRO A 84 9.94 -5.39 18.34
N ASP A 85 9.67 -5.05 19.59
CA ASP A 85 8.31 -5.02 20.17
C ASP A 85 7.50 -3.78 19.77
N LYS A 86 8.15 -2.77 19.20
CA LYS A 86 7.52 -1.55 18.69
C LYS A 86 7.38 -1.60 17.17
N PRO A 87 6.43 -0.84 16.59
CA PRO A 87 6.34 -0.72 15.14
C PRO A 87 7.62 -0.10 14.54
N PHE A 88 8.05 -0.62 13.40
CA PHE A 88 9.06 0.02 12.56
C PHE A 88 8.40 1.16 11.79
N ILE A 89 8.98 2.36 11.85
CA ILE A 89 8.41 3.56 11.22
C ILE A 89 9.51 4.27 10.45
N GLU A 90 9.23 4.56 9.18
CA GLU A 90 10.07 5.38 8.32
C GLU A 90 9.30 6.64 7.94
N THR A 91 10.00 7.78 7.95
CA THR A 91 9.46 9.05 7.47
C THR A 91 10.43 9.67 6.47
N MET A 92 9.90 10.16 5.37
CA MET A 92 10.67 10.71 4.26
C MET A 92 10.01 11.99 3.75
N ASP A 93 10.81 12.98 3.42
CA ASP A 93 10.39 14.03 2.48
C ASP A 93 10.71 13.54 1.07
N ILE A 94 9.77 13.67 0.16
CA ILE A 94 9.86 13.10 -1.18
C ILE A 94 9.51 14.11 -2.27
N ASN A 95 10.13 13.86 -3.42
CA ASN A 95 9.75 14.46 -4.70
C ASN A 95 9.60 13.30 -5.70
N ILE A 96 8.49 13.29 -6.45
CA ILE A 96 8.21 12.27 -7.46
C ILE A 96 8.04 12.98 -8.81
N GLU A 97 8.86 12.58 -9.77
CA GLU A 97 8.81 12.99 -11.17
C GLU A 97 8.30 11.81 -12.02
N ASP A 98 7.82 12.10 -13.21
CA ASP A 98 7.40 11.08 -14.20
C ASP A 98 6.21 10.16 -13.78
N ASN A 99 5.41 10.57 -12.80
CA ASN A 99 4.21 9.84 -12.36
C ASN A 99 2.89 10.50 -12.80
N ILE A 100 2.98 11.53 -13.62
CA ILE A 100 1.85 12.27 -14.19
C ILE A 100 1.94 12.15 -15.71
N GLU A 101 0.84 11.74 -16.33
CA GLU A 101 0.71 11.69 -17.78
C GLU A 101 -0.15 12.85 -18.28
N GLU A 102 0.24 13.49 -19.38
CA GLU A 102 -0.52 14.58 -20.01
C GLU A 102 -0.98 14.20 -21.41
N ALA A 103 -2.24 14.52 -21.72
CA ALA A 103 -2.79 14.43 -23.06
C ALA A 103 -3.63 15.69 -23.35
N GLY A 104 -3.05 16.63 -24.10
CA GLY A 104 -3.66 17.95 -24.31
C GLY A 104 -3.77 18.73 -23.00
N ASN A 105 -4.99 19.09 -22.60
CA ASN A 105 -5.24 19.75 -21.32
C ASN A 105 -5.67 18.79 -20.20
N LEU A 106 -5.64 17.48 -20.43
CA LEU A 106 -5.94 16.48 -19.42
C LEU A 106 -4.66 15.97 -18.75
N VAL A 107 -4.74 15.80 -17.43
CA VAL A 107 -3.69 15.32 -16.55
C VAL A 107 -4.16 14.05 -15.87
N TYR A 108 -3.47 12.95 -16.11
CA TYR A 108 -3.81 11.63 -15.57
C TYR A 108 -2.88 11.29 -14.42
N PHE A 109 -3.46 10.90 -13.30
CA PHE A 109 -2.75 10.57 -12.08
C PHE A 109 -3.20 9.21 -11.53
N ALA A 110 -2.26 8.29 -11.34
CA ALA A 110 -2.49 7.00 -10.69
C ALA A 110 -2.30 7.13 -9.17
N PRO A 111 -3.38 7.20 -8.36
CA PRO A 111 -3.29 7.64 -6.96
C PRO A 111 -2.65 6.62 -6.02
N LEU A 112 -2.47 5.36 -6.43
CA LEU A 112 -1.75 4.35 -5.62
C LEU A 112 -0.22 4.42 -5.82
N LEU A 113 0.25 5.22 -6.76
CA LEU A 113 1.67 5.42 -7.05
C LEU A 113 2.42 4.07 -7.21
N PHE A 114 3.42 3.86 -6.36
CA PHE A 114 4.26 2.65 -6.37
C PHE A 114 3.64 1.46 -5.63
N GLU A 115 2.57 1.69 -4.84
CA GLU A 115 2.02 0.71 -3.88
C GLU A 115 0.87 -0.13 -4.48
N ARG A 116 0.61 0.03 -5.78
CA ARG A 116 -0.46 -0.76 -6.40
C ARG A 116 -0.04 -2.20 -6.67
N THR A 117 -0.94 -3.13 -6.45
CA THR A 117 -0.83 -4.52 -6.93
C THR A 117 -0.99 -4.53 -8.44
N LYS A 118 0.08 -4.81 -9.19
CA LYS A 118 0.09 -4.73 -10.67
C LYS A 118 -0.48 -5.99 -11.31
N GLU A 119 -0.30 -7.14 -10.68
CA GLU A 119 -0.68 -8.46 -11.20
C GLU A 119 -1.37 -9.28 -10.12
N ASN A 120 -2.28 -10.15 -10.56
CA ASN A 120 -2.92 -11.09 -9.65
C ASN A 120 -1.94 -12.22 -9.29
N PRO A 121 -1.58 -12.44 -8.03
CA PRO A 121 -0.69 -13.52 -7.64
C PRO A 121 -1.29 -14.92 -7.82
N PHE A 122 -2.62 -15.01 -8.02
CA PHE A 122 -3.35 -16.26 -8.20
C PHE A 122 -3.64 -16.51 -9.67
N THR A 123 -2.67 -17.09 -10.39
CA THR A 123 -2.71 -17.28 -11.85
C THR A 123 -3.32 -18.60 -12.29
N LEU A 124 -3.27 -19.64 -11.46
CA LEU A 124 -3.79 -20.98 -11.78
C LEU A 124 -5.32 -20.94 -11.97
N GLU A 125 -5.85 -21.79 -12.85
CA GLU A 125 -7.30 -21.96 -12.99
C GLU A 125 -7.89 -22.68 -11.78
N GLU A 126 -7.24 -23.74 -11.35
CA GLU A 126 -7.60 -24.55 -10.19
C GLU A 126 -6.40 -24.77 -9.27
N ARG A 127 -6.67 -25.05 -8.01
CA ARG A 127 -5.65 -25.34 -7.01
C ARG A 127 -6.09 -26.52 -6.13
N ASN A 128 -5.21 -27.50 -5.95
CA ASN A 128 -5.49 -28.69 -5.15
C ASN A 128 -4.99 -28.57 -3.70
N PHE A 129 -4.22 -27.52 -3.40
CA PHE A 129 -3.65 -27.27 -2.06
C PHE A 129 -4.11 -25.93 -1.53
N PRO A 130 -4.22 -25.78 -0.20
CA PRO A 130 -4.57 -24.51 0.43
C PRO A 130 -3.63 -23.38 0.04
N VAL A 131 -4.13 -22.14 0.09
CA VAL A 131 -3.31 -20.93 0.11
C VAL A 131 -3.01 -20.61 1.55
N ASP A 132 -1.73 -20.51 1.91
CA ASP A 132 -1.28 -20.18 3.25
C ASP A 132 -0.52 -18.84 3.22
N PHE A 133 -1.04 -17.84 3.94
CA PHE A 133 -0.43 -16.52 4.14
C PHE A 133 0.45 -16.48 5.40
N ALA A 134 0.59 -17.58 6.12
CA ALA A 134 1.27 -17.72 7.38
C ALA A 134 0.59 -16.99 8.56
N TYR A 135 0.01 -15.81 8.37
CA TYR A 135 -0.68 -15.04 9.41
C TYR A 135 -1.72 -14.07 8.81
N PRO A 136 -2.74 -13.67 9.59
CA PRO A 136 -3.66 -12.60 9.20
C PRO A 136 -2.94 -11.25 9.09
N PHE A 137 -3.36 -10.40 8.16
CA PHE A 137 -2.73 -9.10 7.98
C PHE A 137 -3.68 -8.02 7.47
N ASP A 138 -3.30 -6.78 7.73
CA ASP A 138 -3.88 -5.57 7.17
C ASP A 138 -2.83 -4.79 6.37
N GLU A 139 -3.16 -4.44 5.14
CA GLU A 139 -2.42 -3.49 4.31
C GLU A 139 -3.26 -2.24 4.14
N ASN A 140 -2.75 -1.11 4.61
CA ASN A 140 -3.42 0.17 4.53
C ASN A 140 -2.60 1.13 3.67
N TYR A 141 -3.27 1.77 2.75
CA TYR A 141 -2.74 2.87 1.96
C TYR A 141 -3.59 4.10 2.16
N SER A 142 -2.97 5.25 2.36
CA SER A 142 -3.66 6.53 2.35
C SER A 142 -2.85 7.56 1.57
N MET A 143 -3.52 8.36 0.78
CA MET A 143 -2.93 9.48 0.06
C MET A 143 -3.85 10.69 0.16
N VAL A 144 -3.26 11.83 0.46
CA VAL A 144 -3.88 13.14 0.32
C VAL A 144 -3.08 13.90 -0.73
N LEU A 145 -3.75 14.44 -1.72
CA LEU A 145 -3.16 15.24 -2.79
C LEU A 145 -3.83 16.61 -2.83
N ASP A 146 -3.05 17.66 -2.61
CA ASP A 146 -3.42 19.03 -2.96
C ASP A 146 -3.02 19.28 -4.42
N PHE A 147 -3.97 19.71 -5.24
CA PHE A 147 -3.74 20.02 -6.66
C PHE A 147 -3.98 21.52 -6.94
N PRO A 148 -3.43 22.07 -8.04
CA PRO A 148 -3.55 23.49 -8.34
C PRO A 148 -5.01 23.98 -8.37
N ALA A 149 -5.31 25.11 -7.74
CA ALA A 149 -6.67 25.62 -7.61
C ALA A 149 -7.34 25.99 -8.96
N ASN A 150 -6.54 26.19 -10.01
CA ASN A 150 -7.02 26.44 -11.37
C ASN A 150 -7.24 25.15 -12.19
N TYR A 151 -6.94 23.96 -11.63
CA TYR A 151 -7.31 22.69 -12.24
C TYR A 151 -8.74 22.32 -11.87
N GLN A 152 -9.43 21.65 -12.76
CA GLN A 152 -10.75 21.09 -12.52
C GLN A 152 -10.64 19.57 -12.39
N LEU A 153 -11.27 18.98 -11.39
CA LEU A 153 -11.41 17.54 -11.30
C LEU A 153 -12.39 17.06 -12.37
N ASP A 154 -11.91 16.35 -13.40
CA ASP A 154 -12.71 15.84 -14.51
C ASP A 154 -13.27 14.44 -14.19
N LYS A 155 -12.43 13.57 -13.62
CA LYS A 155 -12.82 12.20 -13.25
C LYS A 155 -12.21 11.79 -11.92
N LEU A 156 -13.08 11.33 -11.01
CA LEU A 156 -12.70 10.63 -9.79
C LEU A 156 -13.22 9.19 -9.84
N PRO A 157 -12.38 8.17 -9.60
CA PRO A 157 -12.84 6.79 -9.57
C PRO A 157 -13.92 6.54 -8.49
N LYS A 158 -14.78 5.56 -8.72
CA LYS A 158 -15.81 5.20 -7.74
C LYS A 158 -15.22 4.40 -6.58
N SER A 159 -15.65 4.70 -5.37
CA SER A 159 -15.35 3.90 -4.18
C SER A 159 -16.02 2.53 -4.29
N GLU A 160 -15.30 1.46 -3.96
CA GLU A 160 -15.83 0.10 -3.99
C GLU A 160 -15.32 -0.72 -2.80
N LYS A 161 -16.09 -1.75 -2.42
CA LYS A 161 -15.72 -2.71 -1.39
C LYS A 161 -16.07 -4.13 -1.84
N PHE A 162 -15.15 -5.05 -1.61
CA PHE A 162 -15.27 -6.48 -1.89
C PHE A 162 -14.99 -7.25 -0.61
N ALA A 163 -15.77 -8.28 -0.33
CA ALA A 163 -15.59 -9.11 0.86
C ALA A 163 -15.49 -10.58 0.47
N LEU A 164 -14.62 -11.31 1.16
CA LEU A 164 -14.56 -12.76 1.08
C LEU A 164 -15.68 -13.39 1.92
N PRO A 165 -16.21 -14.55 1.52
CA PRO A 165 -17.13 -15.31 2.35
C PRO A 165 -16.55 -15.66 3.72
N ASN A 166 -17.42 -16.05 4.67
CA ASN A 166 -17.04 -16.56 5.97
C ASN A 166 -16.06 -15.65 6.76
N ASN A 167 -16.20 -14.34 6.57
CA ASN A 167 -15.31 -13.35 7.20
C ASN A 167 -13.82 -13.58 6.90
N GLY A 168 -13.48 -14.14 5.72
CA GLY A 168 -12.11 -14.45 5.33
C GLY A 168 -11.24 -13.22 5.11
N GLY A 169 -11.86 -12.07 4.79
CA GLY A 169 -11.17 -10.82 4.54
C GLY A 169 -11.98 -9.86 3.67
N SER A 170 -11.40 -8.71 3.35
CA SER A 170 -12.02 -7.71 2.47
C SER A 170 -11.00 -6.77 1.85
N PHE A 171 -11.36 -6.21 0.71
CA PHE A 171 -10.70 -5.08 0.09
C PHE A 171 -11.66 -3.91 -0.05
N SER A 172 -11.22 -2.71 0.26
CA SER A 172 -11.96 -1.48 0.00
C SER A 172 -11.05 -0.40 -0.52
N ILE A 173 -11.58 0.42 -1.43
CA ILE A 173 -10.94 1.65 -1.87
C ILE A 173 -11.96 2.78 -1.87
N THR A 174 -11.60 3.90 -1.25
CA THR A 174 -12.47 5.07 -1.10
C THR A 174 -11.76 6.29 -1.66
N TYR A 175 -12.50 7.06 -2.45
CA TYR A 175 -12.05 8.32 -3.03
C TYR A 175 -12.95 9.43 -2.52
N THR A 176 -12.37 10.53 -2.09
CA THR A 176 -13.09 11.75 -1.71
C THR A 176 -12.44 12.97 -2.35
N ASN A 177 -13.26 13.99 -2.62
CA ASN A 177 -12.78 15.29 -3.08
C ASN A 177 -13.41 16.39 -2.23
N GLU A 178 -12.58 17.34 -1.81
CA GLU A 178 -12.99 18.54 -1.11
C GLU A 178 -12.18 19.74 -1.64
N GLY A 179 -12.85 20.60 -2.40
CA GLY A 179 -12.17 21.71 -3.09
C GLY A 179 -11.07 21.22 -4.03
N ASN A 180 -9.86 21.73 -3.84
CA ASN A 180 -8.66 21.33 -4.58
C ASN A 180 -7.84 20.23 -3.90
N LYS A 181 -8.49 19.41 -3.09
CA LYS A 181 -7.87 18.29 -2.38
C LYS A 181 -8.62 16.99 -2.68
N ILE A 182 -7.89 15.93 -3.03
CA ILE A 182 -8.41 14.57 -3.07
C ILE A 182 -7.78 13.72 -1.98
N ALA A 183 -8.56 12.77 -1.45
CA ALA A 183 -8.02 11.75 -0.57
C ALA A 183 -8.41 10.37 -1.09
N VAL A 184 -7.48 9.42 -0.95
CA VAL A 184 -7.65 8.02 -1.33
C VAL A 184 -7.26 7.15 -0.15
N LEU A 185 -8.14 6.23 0.20
CA LEU A 185 -7.92 5.21 1.22
C LEU A 185 -8.11 3.84 0.57
N SER A 186 -7.09 3.00 0.62
CA SER A 186 -7.18 1.61 0.17
C SER A 186 -6.81 0.69 1.34
N LYS A 187 -7.66 -0.28 1.63
CA LYS A 187 -7.43 -1.25 2.70
C LYS A 187 -7.67 -2.67 2.20
N LEU A 188 -6.67 -3.54 2.36
CA LEU A 188 -6.79 -4.98 2.23
C LEU A 188 -6.66 -5.61 3.62
N SER A 189 -7.63 -6.42 4.02
CA SER A 189 -7.62 -7.21 5.25
C SER A 189 -7.76 -8.68 4.91
N ILE A 190 -6.81 -9.51 5.32
CA ILE A 190 -6.89 -10.97 5.28
C ILE A 190 -7.00 -11.43 6.73
N LEU A 191 -8.17 -11.96 7.11
CA LEU A 191 -8.54 -12.21 8.50
C LEU A 191 -8.25 -13.64 8.96
N LYS A 192 -7.96 -14.55 8.02
CA LYS A 192 -7.51 -15.92 8.32
C LYS A 192 -6.27 -16.24 7.49
N PRO A 193 -5.31 -17.01 8.04
CA PRO A 193 -4.06 -17.26 7.32
C PRO A 193 -4.23 -18.30 6.20
N VAL A 194 -5.13 -19.28 6.35
CA VAL A 194 -5.27 -20.41 5.44
C VAL A 194 -6.62 -20.40 4.74
N PHE A 195 -6.60 -20.50 3.40
CA PHE A 195 -7.76 -20.67 2.54
C PHE A 195 -7.71 -22.04 1.89
N SER A 196 -8.79 -22.82 1.98
CA SER A 196 -8.90 -24.14 1.35
C SER A 196 -8.81 -24.03 -0.18
N ALA A 197 -8.62 -25.18 -0.85
CA ALA A 197 -8.64 -25.24 -2.30
C ALA A 197 -9.98 -24.72 -2.89
N ASP A 198 -11.10 -25.01 -2.23
CA ASP A 198 -12.43 -24.56 -2.66
C ASP A 198 -12.61 -23.03 -2.54
N GLU A 199 -11.86 -22.37 -1.67
CA GLU A 199 -11.90 -20.92 -1.50
C GLU A 199 -10.98 -20.18 -2.47
N TYR A 200 -10.13 -20.90 -3.20
CA TYR A 200 -9.13 -20.33 -4.12
C TYR A 200 -9.75 -19.39 -5.16
N TYR A 201 -10.87 -19.78 -5.74
CA TYR A 201 -11.53 -18.96 -6.77
C TYR A 201 -11.99 -17.59 -6.22
N THR A 202 -12.57 -17.57 -5.02
CA THR A 202 -13.02 -16.31 -4.40
C THR A 202 -11.86 -15.39 -4.05
N LEU A 203 -10.73 -15.97 -3.61
CA LEU A 203 -9.50 -15.24 -3.36
C LEU A 203 -8.91 -14.66 -4.66
N LYS A 204 -8.87 -15.46 -5.73
CA LYS A 204 -8.44 -15.02 -7.07
C LYS A 204 -9.29 -13.86 -7.60
N GLU A 205 -10.61 -13.91 -7.44
CA GLU A 205 -11.52 -12.83 -7.86
C GLU A 205 -11.35 -11.57 -6.99
N LEU A 206 -11.07 -11.70 -5.67
CA LEU A 206 -10.73 -10.55 -4.83
C LEU A 206 -9.50 -9.83 -5.37
N TYR A 207 -8.41 -10.54 -5.64
CA TYR A 207 -7.17 -9.93 -6.15
C TYR A 207 -7.31 -9.39 -7.58
N LYS A 208 -8.13 -9.99 -8.43
CA LYS A 208 -8.50 -9.42 -9.73
C LYS A 208 -9.18 -8.05 -9.58
N ASN A 209 -10.09 -7.92 -8.62
CA ASN A 209 -10.74 -6.65 -8.32
C ASN A 209 -9.76 -5.63 -7.71
N ILE A 210 -8.81 -6.06 -6.87
CA ILE A 210 -7.74 -5.21 -6.34
C ILE A 210 -6.93 -4.61 -7.50
N VAL A 211 -6.40 -5.46 -8.39
CA VAL A 211 -5.59 -5.03 -9.55
C VAL A 211 -6.37 -4.03 -10.41
N ARG A 212 -7.63 -4.36 -10.74
CA ARG A 212 -8.50 -3.48 -11.54
C ARG A 212 -8.70 -2.12 -10.88
N LYS A 213 -9.07 -2.11 -9.60
CA LYS A 213 -9.38 -0.87 -8.87
C LYS A 213 -8.17 0.00 -8.60
N GLN A 214 -7.05 -0.62 -8.26
CA GLN A 214 -5.81 0.11 -7.99
C GLN A 214 -5.15 0.67 -9.26
N ALA A 215 -5.58 0.21 -10.46
CA ALA A 215 -5.13 0.75 -11.74
C ALA A 215 -5.94 1.98 -12.22
N GLU A 216 -7.06 2.31 -11.55
CA GLU A 216 -7.88 3.45 -11.95
C GLU A 216 -7.17 4.79 -11.70
N GLN A 217 -7.35 5.73 -12.64
CA GLN A 217 -6.71 7.03 -12.60
C GLN A 217 -7.71 8.14 -12.24
N VAL A 218 -7.22 9.13 -11.51
CA VAL A 218 -7.87 10.44 -11.37
C VAL A 218 -7.49 11.27 -12.58
N VAL A 219 -8.43 12.04 -13.12
CA VAL A 219 -8.18 12.94 -14.25
C VAL A 219 -8.50 14.36 -13.85
N PHE A 220 -7.56 15.25 -14.08
CA PHE A 220 -7.73 16.69 -13.95
C PHE A 220 -7.72 17.34 -15.33
N LYS A 221 -8.36 18.48 -15.43
CA LYS A 221 -8.33 19.35 -16.61
C LYS A 221 -7.61 20.66 -16.27
N LYS A 222 -6.56 20.96 -17.01
CA LYS A 222 -5.87 22.26 -16.95
C LYS A 222 -6.75 23.36 -17.59
N PRO A 223 -6.54 24.63 -17.19
CA PRO A 223 -7.23 25.77 -17.81
C PRO A 223 -6.96 25.91 -19.30
#